data_c1ec10fad3c7dc48f57b23195d451f16
#
_entry.id   c1ec10fad3c7dc48f57b23195d451f16
#
_cell.length_a   1.000
_cell.length_b   1.000
_cell.length_c   1.000
_cell.angle_alpha   90.00
_cell.angle_beta   90.00
_cell.angle_gamma   90.00
#
_symmetry.space_group_name_H-M   'P 1'
#
loop_
_entity.id
_entity.type
_entity.pdbx_description
1 polymer ?
#
loop_
_entity_poly.entity_id
_entity_poly.type
_entity_poly.pdbx_seq_one_letter_code
_entity_poly.pdbx_strand_id
1 'polypeptide(L)'
;MGKWITDPYSKPKELKAGKRRSLLLQQQFNEQVFWPAIMILAVCAGLLVWNPAPFEPFRLHLGVMLAGTGLIMVLTLAYRLTAYVQCRVDGLLVQTPFQRLKIPYGEIRLTRPTQLYHLFPPEHQRWMQRSFLAPLWGKTVVVVEMEKLPLRAGWLRMWIGKYMVCPDVVGLVLVVRDWMGLRSELDEFVTAQRRLQTKP
;
A
#
# COMPACT_ATOMS: atom_id res chain seq x y z
N MET A 1 10.37 19.85 42.15
CA MET A 1 11.64 19.40 41.52
C MET A 1 11.61 17.89 41.40
N GLY A 2 11.07 17.32 40.35
CA GLY A 2 10.97 15.87 40.09
C GLY A 2 12.14 15.42 39.26
N LYS A 3 13.04 14.65 39.83
CA LYS A 3 14.15 13.96 39.16
C LYS A 3 13.58 12.89 38.24
N TRP A 4 13.67 13.10 36.91
CA TRP A 4 13.54 12.05 35.91
C TRP A 4 14.83 11.19 35.96
N ILE A 5 14.85 10.19 36.84
CA ILE A 5 15.92 9.18 36.88
C ILE A 5 15.59 8.22 35.71
N THR A 6 16.21 8.45 34.58
CA THR A 6 16.29 7.43 33.51
C THR A 6 17.21 6.33 34.04
N ASP A 7 16.62 5.18 34.37
CA ASP A 7 17.33 3.97 34.78
C ASP A 7 18.29 3.52 33.67
N PRO A 8 19.64 3.61 33.84
CA PRO A 8 20.59 3.25 32.79
C PRO A 8 20.68 1.75 32.53
N TYR A 9 19.98 0.92 33.33
CA TYR A 9 19.96 -0.54 33.21
C TYR A 9 18.68 -1.12 32.64
N SER A 10 17.78 -0.29 32.08
CA SER A 10 16.66 -0.85 31.35
C SER A 10 17.19 -1.67 30.16
N LYS A 11 17.07 -2.99 30.24
CA LYS A 11 17.40 -3.92 29.14
C LYS A 11 16.85 -3.35 27.84
N PRO A 12 17.61 -3.38 26.73
CA PRO A 12 17.10 -2.96 25.44
C PRO A 12 15.80 -3.71 25.19
N LYS A 13 14.69 -2.99 25.12
CA LYS A 13 13.39 -3.55 24.81
C LYS A 13 13.56 -4.32 23.51
N GLU A 14 13.48 -5.65 23.56
CA GLU A 14 13.53 -6.46 22.35
C GLU A 14 12.46 -5.94 21.40
N LEU A 15 12.89 -5.27 20.35
CA LEU A 15 12.00 -4.73 19.33
C LEU A 15 11.34 -5.92 18.64
N LYS A 16 10.11 -6.23 19.05
CA LYS A 16 9.28 -7.23 18.39
C LYS A 16 8.80 -6.66 17.05
N ALA A 17 8.60 -7.53 16.09
CA ALA A 17 8.02 -7.15 14.80
C ALA A 17 6.73 -6.34 15.02
N GLY A 18 6.64 -5.17 14.39
CA GLY A 18 5.50 -4.28 14.51
C GLY A 18 4.20 -4.87 13.94
N LYS A 19 3.10 -4.19 14.17
CA LYS A 19 1.77 -4.59 13.70
C LYS A 19 1.70 -4.55 12.17
N ARG A 20 1.09 -5.55 11.56
CA ARG A 20 0.73 -5.51 10.13
C ARG A 20 -0.38 -4.50 9.91
N ARG A 21 -0.18 -3.57 8.99
CA ARG A 21 -1.16 -2.53 8.62
C ARG A 21 -1.48 -2.64 7.15
N SER A 22 -2.78 -2.75 6.83
CA SER A 22 -3.24 -2.78 5.44
C SER A 22 -3.03 -1.42 4.75
N LEU A 23 -2.67 -1.46 3.48
CA LEU A 23 -2.50 -0.29 2.64
C LEU A 23 -3.85 0.15 2.05
N LEU A 24 -4.35 1.31 2.47
CA LEU A 24 -5.66 1.85 2.05
C LEU A 24 -5.74 2.12 0.55
N LEU A 25 -4.64 2.54 -0.06
CA LEU A 25 -4.56 2.79 -1.50
C LEU A 25 -4.91 1.54 -2.32
N GLN A 26 -4.47 0.38 -1.87
CA GLN A 26 -4.78 -0.89 -2.52
C GLN A 26 -6.18 -1.39 -2.20
N GLN A 27 -6.70 -1.09 -1.01
CA GLN A 27 -8.10 -1.37 -0.69
C GLN A 27 -9.04 -0.57 -1.60
N GLN A 28 -8.75 0.71 -1.82
CA GLN A 28 -9.52 1.57 -2.71
C GLN A 28 -9.50 1.09 -4.16
N PHE A 29 -8.34 0.69 -4.67
CA PHE A 29 -8.23 0.09 -5.99
C PHE A 29 -9.08 -1.17 -6.11
N ASN A 30 -9.04 -2.03 -5.09
CA ASN A 30 -9.85 -3.22 -5.04
C ASN A 30 -11.35 -2.91 -5.10
N GLU A 31 -11.84 -1.96 -4.33
CA GLU A 31 -13.26 -1.58 -4.33
C GLU A 31 -13.73 -1.08 -5.69
N GLN A 32 -12.92 -0.30 -6.39
CA GLN A 32 -13.27 0.22 -7.72
C GLN A 32 -13.31 -0.85 -8.80
N VAL A 33 -12.50 -1.90 -8.72
CA VAL A 33 -12.47 -3.00 -9.70
C VAL A 33 -13.48 -4.10 -9.35
N PHE A 34 -13.69 -4.34 -8.06
CA PHE A 34 -14.49 -5.45 -7.57
C PHE A 34 -15.97 -5.35 -7.97
N TRP A 35 -16.61 -4.18 -7.77
CA TRP A 35 -18.01 -3.99 -8.10
C TRP A 35 -18.33 -4.13 -9.60
N PRO A 36 -17.60 -3.46 -10.51
CA PRO A 36 -17.79 -3.69 -11.94
C PRO A 36 -17.55 -5.15 -12.35
N ALA A 37 -16.54 -5.81 -11.77
CA ALA A 37 -16.26 -7.21 -12.07
C ALA A 37 -17.40 -8.13 -11.65
N ILE A 38 -18.00 -7.93 -10.48
CA ILE A 38 -19.20 -8.68 -10.05
C ILE A 38 -20.36 -8.46 -11.00
N MET A 39 -20.62 -7.22 -11.41
CA MET A 39 -21.71 -6.90 -12.34
C MET A 39 -21.52 -7.60 -13.68
N ILE A 40 -20.32 -7.55 -14.25
CA ILE A 40 -20.00 -8.24 -15.52
C ILE A 40 -20.17 -9.76 -15.35
N LEU A 41 -19.66 -10.32 -14.27
CA LEU A 41 -19.76 -11.74 -13.97
C LEU A 41 -21.23 -12.19 -13.86
N ALA A 42 -22.07 -11.42 -13.14
CA ALA A 42 -23.49 -11.70 -12.97
C ALA A 42 -24.24 -11.64 -14.33
N VAL A 43 -23.94 -10.62 -15.16
CA VAL A 43 -24.55 -10.48 -16.49
C VAL A 43 -24.13 -11.64 -17.40
N CYS A 44 -22.85 -11.96 -17.46
CA CYS A 44 -22.35 -13.07 -18.30
C CYS A 44 -22.92 -14.41 -17.84
N ALA A 45 -22.97 -14.66 -16.54
CA ALA A 45 -23.56 -15.89 -15.99
C ALA A 45 -25.07 -15.97 -16.29
N GLY A 46 -25.81 -14.87 -16.11
CA GLY A 46 -27.23 -14.78 -16.43
C GLY A 46 -27.53 -15.08 -17.91
N LEU A 47 -26.74 -14.52 -18.82
CA LEU A 47 -26.87 -14.77 -20.27
C LEU A 47 -26.55 -16.24 -20.64
N LEU A 48 -25.57 -16.86 -19.96
CA LEU A 48 -25.25 -18.27 -20.16
C LEU A 48 -26.37 -19.20 -19.67
N VAL A 49 -26.99 -18.87 -18.54
CA VAL A 49 -28.09 -19.68 -17.96
C VAL A 49 -29.38 -19.51 -18.77
N TRP A 50 -29.73 -18.28 -19.15
CA TRP A 50 -30.95 -18.01 -19.93
C TRP A 50 -30.87 -18.54 -21.36
N ASN A 51 -29.67 -18.67 -21.92
CA ASN A 51 -29.41 -19.27 -23.23
C ASN A 51 -30.32 -18.74 -24.37
N PRO A 52 -30.46 -17.41 -24.58
CA PRO A 52 -31.28 -16.90 -25.67
C PRO A 52 -30.66 -17.29 -27.02
N ALA A 53 -31.50 -17.81 -27.93
CA ALA A 53 -31.09 -18.31 -29.26
C ALA A 53 -30.14 -17.38 -30.07
N PRO A 54 -30.27 -16.04 -30.03
CA PRO A 54 -29.37 -15.15 -30.78
C PRO A 54 -27.94 -15.15 -30.25
N PHE A 55 -27.68 -15.67 -29.03
CA PHE A 55 -26.34 -15.69 -28.40
C PHE A 55 -25.57 -17.02 -28.57
N GLU A 56 -26.17 -18.02 -29.23
CA GLU A 56 -25.50 -19.31 -29.52
C GLU A 56 -24.08 -19.15 -30.10
N PRO A 57 -23.84 -18.33 -31.16
CA PRO A 57 -22.49 -18.15 -31.71
C PRO A 57 -21.52 -17.44 -30.76
N PHE A 58 -22.04 -16.74 -29.74
CA PHE A 58 -21.23 -15.99 -28.77
C PHE A 58 -20.93 -16.72 -27.48
N ARG A 59 -21.43 -17.96 -27.29
CA ARG A 59 -21.25 -18.72 -26.04
C ARG A 59 -19.77 -18.89 -25.65
N LEU A 60 -18.93 -19.16 -26.64
CA LEU A 60 -17.47 -19.27 -26.42
C LEU A 60 -16.90 -17.95 -25.90
N HIS A 61 -17.28 -16.83 -26.47
CA HIS A 61 -16.82 -15.49 -26.06
C HIS A 61 -17.32 -15.15 -24.64
N LEU A 62 -18.57 -15.46 -24.32
CA LEU A 62 -19.13 -15.30 -22.98
C LEU A 62 -18.38 -16.16 -21.94
N GLY A 63 -18.02 -17.39 -22.30
CA GLY A 63 -17.21 -18.26 -21.45
C GLY A 63 -15.80 -17.70 -21.19
N VAL A 64 -15.15 -17.16 -22.23
CA VAL A 64 -13.84 -16.51 -22.09
C VAL A 64 -13.93 -15.25 -21.22
N MET A 65 -14.97 -14.42 -21.42
CA MET A 65 -15.21 -13.24 -20.59
C MET A 65 -15.48 -13.61 -19.10
N LEU A 66 -16.26 -14.65 -18.88
CA LEU A 66 -16.53 -15.15 -17.53
C LEU A 66 -15.24 -15.62 -16.84
N ALA A 67 -14.42 -16.42 -17.53
CA ALA A 67 -13.14 -16.91 -17.01
C ALA A 67 -12.16 -15.75 -16.75
N GLY A 68 -12.06 -14.79 -17.68
CA GLY A 68 -11.22 -13.59 -17.52
C GLY A 68 -11.64 -12.72 -16.33
N THR A 69 -12.95 -12.47 -16.21
CA THR A 69 -13.48 -11.69 -15.08
C THR A 69 -13.30 -12.42 -13.75
N GLY A 70 -13.49 -13.72 -13.72
CA GLY A 70 -13.22 -14.56 -12.55
C GLY A 70 -11.75 -14.50 -12.12
N LEU A 71 -10.83 -14.57 -13.10
CA LEU A 71 -9.39 -14.42 -12.83
C LEU A 71 -9.06 -13.05 -12.23
N ILE A 72 -9.60 -11.98 -12.81
CA ILE A 72 -9.42 -10.61 -12.28
C ILE A 72 -9.94 -10.53 -10.84
N MET A 73 -11.08 -11.12 -10.54
CA MET A 73 -11.66 -11.13 -9.19
C MET A 73 -10.77 -11.87 -8.19
N VAL A 74 -10.22 -13.03 -8.56
CA VAL A 74 -9.29 -13.80 -7.73
C VAL A 74 -8.00 -13.00 -7.47
N LEU A 75 -7.42 -12.39 -8.52
CA LEU A 75 -6.25 -11.53 -8.37
C LEU A 75 -6.53 -10.33 -7.46
N THR A 76 -7.68 -9.68 -7.62
CA THR A 76 -8.08 -8.53 -6.80
C THR A 76 -8.22 -8.91 -5.33
N LEU A 77 -8.81 -10.08 -5.05
CA LEU A 77 -8.92 -10.62 -3.69
C LEU A 77 -7.54 -10.96 -3.10
N ALA A 78 -6.65 -11.57 -3.88
CA ALA A 78 -5.28 -11.82 -3.47
C ALA A 78 -4.54 -10.51 -3.12
N TYR A 79 -4.75 -9.44 -3.89
CA TYR A 79 -4.23 -8.10 -3.57
C TYR A 79 -4.71 -7.60 -2.23
N ARG A 80 -5.99 -7.74 -1.93
CA ARG A 80 -6.58 -7.30 -0.68
C ARG A 80 -5.98 -8.01 0.54
N LEU A 81 -5.73 -9.32 0.42
CA LEU A 81 -5.26 -10.15 1.53
C LEU A 81 -3.75 -10.04 1.77
N THR A 82 -2.97 -9.74 0.71
CA THR A 82 -1.51 -9.79 0.79
C THR A 82 -0.83 -8.43 0.91
N ALA A 83 -1.56 -7.33 0.66
CA ALA A 83 -1.00 -5.99 0.69
C ALA A 83 -0.96 -5.41 2.11
N TYR A 84 0.22 -5.35 2.69
CA TYR A 84 0.42 -4.75 4.02
C TYR A 84 1.80 -4.12 4.17
N VAL A 85 1.91 -3.25 5.18
CA VAL A 85 3.17 -2.70 5.66
C VAL A 85 3.42 -3.16 7.08
N GLN A 86 4.66 -3.49 7.40
CA GLN A 86 5.07 -3.95 8.73
C GLN A 86 6.50 -3.50 9.03
N CYS A 87 6.71 -2.91 10.21
CA CYS A 87 8.04 -2.67 10.75
C CYS A 87 8.60 -4.00 11.28
N ARG A 88 9.75 -4.42 10.77
CA ARG A 88 10.48 -5.60 11.25
C ARG A 88 11.83 -5.18 11.82
N VAL A 89 12.45 -6.06 12.61
CA VAL A 89 13.78 -5.80 13.17
C VAL A 89 14.80 -5.47 12.08
N ASP A 90 14.69 -6.11 10.94
CA ASP A 90 15.64 -5.97 9.82
C ASP A 90 15.29 -4.84 8.82
N GLY A 91 14.20 -4.10 9.01
CA GLY A 91 13.77 -3.05 8.10
C GLY A 91 12.25 -2.95 7.94
N LEU A 92 11.82 -1.92 7.25
CA LEU A 92 10.43 -1.72 6.87
C LEU A 92 10.06 -2.66 5.72
N LEU A 93 9.11 -3.55 5.96
CA LEU A 93 8.57 -4.45 4.94
C LEU A 93 7.30 -3.86 4.35
N VAL A 94 7.32 -3.57 3.05
CA VAL A 94 6.14 -3.24 2.25
C VAL A 94 5.87 -4.44 1.35
N GLN A 95 4.79 -5.17 1.63
CA GLN A 95 4.41 -6.33 0.88
C GLN A 95 3.23 -6.00 -0.02
N THR A 96 3.37 -6.35 -1.30
CA THR A 96 2.31 -6.41 -2.29
C THR A 96 2.20 -7.85 -2.80
N PRO A 97 1.15 -8.26 -3.52
CA PRO A 97 1.02 -9.62 -4.03
C PRO A 97 2.20 -10.07 -4.89
N PHE A 98 2.74 -9.15 -5.68
CA PHE A 98 3.80 -9.48 -6.64
C PHE A 98 5.21 -9.18 -6.13
N GLN A 99 5.34 -8.34 -5.09
CA GLN A 99 6.65 -7.91 -4.65
C GLN A 99 6.72 -7.68 -3.14
N ARG A 100 7.84 -8.11 -2.56
CA ARG A 100 8.23 -7.80 -1.19
C ARG A 100 9.37 -6.80 -1.22
N LEU A 101 9.07 -5.58 -0.80
CA LEU A 101 10.06 -4.53 -0.68
C LEU A 101 10.51 -4.43 0.77
N LYS A 102 11.79 -4.67 1.00
CA LYS A 102 12.42 -4.51 2.31
C LYS A 102 13.32 -3.28 2.27
N ILE A 103 13.05 -2.33 3.14
CA ILE A 103 13.77 -1.06 3.23
C ILE A 103 14.55 -1.06 4.54
N PRO A 104 15.90 -1.06 4.48
CA PRO A 104 16.72 -0.93 5.68
C PRO A 104 16.48 0.40 6.36
N TYR A 105 16.41 0.44 7.70
CA TYR A 105 16.21 1.68 8.44
C TYR A 105 17.37 2.68 8.29
N GLY A 106 18.57 2.19 7.97
CA GLY A 106 19.72 3.04 7.66
C GLY A 106 19.55 3.90 6.41
N GLU A 107 18.71 3.51 5.47
CA GLU A 107 18.41 4.29 4.26
C GLU A 107 17.26 5.29 4.47
N ILE A 108 16.55 5.21 5.59
CA ILE A 108 15.46 6.13 5.93
C ILE A 108 16.06 7.40 6.52
N ARG A 109 15.89 8.50 5.77
CA ARG A 109 16.36 9.83 6.18
C ARG A 109 15.41 10.46 7.18
N LEU A 110 14.13 10.52 6.81
CA LEU A 110 13.10 11.22 7.58
C LEU A 110 11.74 10.55 7.36
N THR A 111 10.91 10.57 8.40
CA THR A 111 9.50 10.19 8.34
C THR A 111 8.65 11.40 8.66
N ARG A 112 7.78 11.81 7.74
CA ARG A 112 6.87 12.94 7.98
C ARG A 112 5.43 12.59 7.67
N PRO A 113 4.48 12.98 8.55
CA PRO A 113 3.07 12.92 8.22
C PRO A 113 2.71 14.09 7.31
N THR A 114 1.88 13.84 6.31
CA THR A 114 1.31 14.87 5.47
C THR A 114 -0.08 14.45 5.00
N GLN A 115 -0.87 15.36 4.48
CA GLN A 115 -2.15 15.01 3.87
C GLN A 115 -1.91 14.59 2.42
N LEU A 116 -2.65 13.58 1.96
CA LEU A 116 -2.52 13.09 0.59
C LEU A 116 -2.84 14.19 -0.45
N TYR A 117 -3.73 15.12 -0.10
CA TYR A 117 -4.08 16.28 -0.91
C TYR A 117 -2.86 17.14 -1.29
N HIS A 118 -1.92 17.35 -0.37
CA HIS A 118 -0.71 18.15 -0.63
C HIS A 118 0.26 17.46 -1.59
N LEU A 119 0.31 16.13 -1.57
CA LEU A 119 1.19 15.37 -2.46
C LEU A 119 0.60 15.18 -3.86
N PHE A 120 -0.72 15.04 -3.94
CA PHE A 120 -1.45 14.79 -5.18
C PHE A 120 -2.65 15.73 -5.29
N PRO A 121 -2.43 17.04 -5.58
CA PRO A 121 -3.52 18.01 -5.69
C PRO A 121 -4.49 17.60 -6.80
N PRO A 122 -5.81 17.78 -6.61
CA PRO A 122 -6.83 17.38 -7.58
C PRO A 122 -6.69 18.11 -8.93
N GLU A 123 -6.14 19.31 -8.91
CA GLU A 123 -5.95 20.14 -10.10
C GLU A 123 -5.04 19.49 -11.14
N HIS A 124 -4.03 18.75 -10.69
CA HIS A 124 -3.06 18.07 -11.54
C HIS A 124 -3.45 16.62 -11.89
N GLN A 125 -4.62 16.14 -11.42
CA GLN A 125 -5.06 14.77 -11.66
C GLN A 125 -6.13 14.71 -12.76
N ARG A 126 -6.04 13.66 -13.63
CA ARG A 126 -7.07 13.38 -14.62
C ARG A 126 -8.36 12.92 -13.93
N TRP A 127 -9.51 13.04 -14.59
CA TRP A 127 -10.83 12.71 -14.03
C TRP A 127 -10.88 11.33 -13.34
N MET A 128 -10.43 10.27 -13.99
CA MET A 128 -10.37 8.92 -13.40
C MET A 128 -9.49 8.86 -12.14
N GLN A 129 -8.39 9.59 -12.14
CA GLN A 129 -7.45 9.66 -11.00
C GLN A 129 -8.04 10.45 -9.84
N ARG A 130 -8.82 11.51 -10.15
CA ARG A 130 -9.56 12.27 -9.13
C ARG A 130 -10.59 11.40 -8.43
N SER A 131 -11.40 10.64 -9.21
CA SER A 131 -12.39 9.72 -8.65
C SER A 131 -11.76 8.66 -7.76
N PHE A 132 -10.57 8.16 -8.14
CA PHE A 132 -9.81 7.20 -7.34
C PHE A 132 -9.27 7.78 -6.03
N LEU A 133 -8.70 8.99 -6.06
CA LEU A 133 -8.06 9.62 -4.91
C LEU A 133 -9.04 10.36 -4.01
N ALA A 134 -10.22 10.74 -4.50
CA ALA A 134 -11.19 11.55 -3.78
C ALA A 134 -11.47 11.08 -2.34
N PRO A 135 -11.73 9.79 -2.05
CA PRO A 135 -11.98 9.32 -0.69
C PRO A 135 -10.72 9.28 0.19
N LEU A 136 -9.54 9.47 -0.39
CA LEU A 136 -8.26 9.40 0.31
C LEU A 136 -7.63 10.77 0.56
N TRP A 137 -8.05 11.85 -0.10
CA TRP A 137 -7.44 13.18 0.03
C TRP A 137 -7.43 13.73 1.46
N GLY A 138 -8.49 13.49 2.23
CA GLY A 138 -8.56 13.88 3.63
C GLY A 138 -7.77 12.98 4.59
N LYS A 139 -7.08 11.94 4.07
CA LYS A 139 -6.31 11.02 4.92
C LYS A 139 -4.89 11.53 5.12
N THR A 140 -4.42 11.42 6.36
CA THR A 140 -3.01 11.62 6.68
C THR A 140 -2.22 10.39 6.25
N VAL A 141 -1.11 10.63 5.57
CA VAL A 141 -0.20 9.61 5.05
C VAL A 141 1.18 9.78 5.68
N VAL A 142 1.94 8.70 5.74
CA VAL A 142 3.33 8.73 6.20
C VAL A 142 4.24 8.73 4.98
N VAL A 143 4.97 9.82 4.78
CA VAL A 143 6.02 9.90 3.77
C VAL A 143 7.31 9.41 4.39
N VAL A 144 7.88 8.37 3.82
CA VAL A 144 9.18 7.81 4.21
C VAL A 144 10.19 8.30 3.20
N GLU A 145 10.97 9.30 3.57
CA GLU A 145 12.05 9.85 2.74
C GLU A 145 13.28 8.95 2.86
N MET A 146 13.90 8.64 1.74
CA MET A 146 15.04 7.75 1.65
C MET A 146 16.18 8.42 0.91
N GLU A 147 17.42 7.99 1.19
CA GLU A 147 18.57 8.46 0.41
C GLU A 147 18.55 7.92 -1.02
N LYS A 148 18.19 6.63 -1.15
CA LYS A 148 18.08 5.95 -2.44
C LYS A 148 16.82 5.09 -2.47
N LEU A 149 16.17 5.01 -3.64
CA LEU A 149 15.12 4.02 -3.85
C LEU A 149 15.75 2.63 -4.00
N PRO A 150 15.19 1.61 -3.35
CA PRO A 150 15.71 0.23 -3.43
C PRO A 150 15.59 -0.37 -4.84
N LEU A 151 14.76 0.22 -5.69
CA LEU A 151 14.54 -0.16 -7.09
C LEU A 151 14.35 1.10 -7.94
N ARG A 152 14.49 0.98 -9.27
CA ARG A 152 14.22 2.08 -10.20
C ARG A 152 12.80 2.60 -10.03
N ALA A 153 12.62 3.92 -9.96
CA ALA A 153 11.33 4.56 -9.72
C ALA A 153 10.23 4.13 -10.70
N GLY A 154 10.56 3.89 -11.97
CA GLY A 154 9.61 3.36 -12.98
C GLY A 154 9.11 1.97 -12.63
N TRP A 155 9.98 1.08 -12.18
CA TRP A 155 9.65 -0.27 -11.74
C TRP A 155 8.76 -0.25 -10.49
N LEU A 156 9.11 0.59 -9.50
CA LEU A 156 8.30 0.78 -8.30
C LEU A 156 6.89 1.30 -8.63
N ARG A 157 6.79 2.31 -9.52
CA ARG A 157 5.49 2.85 -9.95
C ARG A 157 4.61 1.81 -10.63
N MET A 158 5.19 0.87 -11.37
CA MET A 158 4.47 -0.20 -12.04
C MET A 158 3.96 -1.27 -11.05
N TRP A 159 4.78 -1.69 -10.07
CA TRP A 159 4.46 -2.81 -9.18
C TRP A 159 3.79 -2.42 -7.86
N ILE A 160 4.15 -1.27 -7.31
CA ILE A 160 3.61 -0.80 -6.02
C ILE A 160 2.48 0.20 -6.24
N GLY A 161 2.48 0.84 -7.42
CA GLY A 161 1.52 1.86 -7.80
C GLY A 161 2.10 3.27 -7.80
N LYS A 162 1.65 4.08 -8.76
CA LYS A 162 2.13 5.45 -8.99
C LYS A 162 2.04 6.33 -7.73
N TYR A 163 0.98 6.18 -6.95
CA TYR A 163 0.68 7.02 -5.78
C TYR A 163 1.39 6.60 -4.48
N MET A 164 2.12 5.50 -4.52
CA MET A 164 2.98 5.09 -3.40
C MET A 164 4.41 5.61 -3.53
N VAL A 165 4.76 6.23 -4.65
CA VAL A 165 6.05 6.90 -4.84
C VAL A 165 5.84 8.40 -4.71
N CYS A 166 6.60 9.04 -3.82
CA CYS A 166 6.47 10.48 -3.60
C CYS A 166 6.90 11.24 -4.87
N PRO A 167 6.13 12.27 -5.32
CA PRO A 167 6.50 13.07 -6.48
C PRO A 167 7.65 14.04 -6.21
N ASP A 168 7.73 14.58 -4.98
CA ASP A 168 8.60 15.70 -4.64
C ASP A 168 9.97 15.26 -4.13
N VAL A 169 10.05 14.10 -3.49
CA VAL A 169 11.27 13.59 -2.87
C VAL A 169 11.47 12.10 -3.16
N VAL A 170 12.71 11.65 -3.02
CA VAL A 170 13.02 10.22 -3.09
C VAL A 170 12.42 9.54 -1.86
N GLY A 171 11.27 8.88 -2.04
CA GLY A 171 10.55 8.31 -0.91
C GLY A 171 9.28 7.55 -1.29
N LEU A 172 8.71 6.90 -0.29
CA LEU A 172 7.44 6.18 -0.39
C LEU A 172 6.34 6.89 0.40
N VAL A 173 5.14 6.86 -0.16
CA VAL A 173 3.91 7.36 0.47
C VAL A 173 3.12 6.16 0.99
N LEU A 174 3.01 6.04 2.30
CA LEU A 174 2.29 4.95 2.96
C LEU A 174 0.94 5.47 3.46
N VAL A 175 -0.12 5.04 2.81
CA VAL A 175 -1.50 5.37 3.19
C VAL A 175 -2.05 4.23 4.03
N VAL A 176 -2.06 4.40 5.34
CA VAL A 176 -2.54 3.40 6.31
C VAL A 176 -3.60 4.00 7.22
N ARG A 177 -4.46 3.14 7.80
CA ARG A 177 -5.51 3.60 8.72
C ARG A 177 -4.91 4.16 10.02
N ASP A 178 -3.91 3.46 10.57
CA ASP A 178 -3.21 3.85 11.79
C ASP A 178 -1.82 4.43 11.45
N TRP A 179 -1.84 5.66 10.92
CA TRP A 179 -0.63 6.35 10.53
C TRP A 179 0.23 6.80 11.73
N MET A 180 -0.41 7.15 12.87
CA MET A 180 0.30 7.53 14.09
C MET A 180 1.09 6.35 14.65
N GLY A 181 0.45 5.19 14.78
CA GLY A 181 1.11 3.98 15.24
C GLY A 181 2.22 3.53 14.30
N LEU A 182 2.03 3.63 12.97
CA LEU A 182 3.10 3.32 12.01
C LEU A 182 4.28 4.26 12.16
N ARG A 183 4.05 5.57 12.28
CA ARG A 183 5.10 6.57 12.46
C ARG A 183 5.87 6.34 13.75
N SER A 184 5.16 6.16 14.88
CA SER A 184 5.80 5.92 16.18
C SER A 184 6.69 4.68 16.16
N GLU A 185 6.21 3.56 15.58
CA GLU A 185 7.01 2.36 15.39
C GLU A 185 8.23 2.61 14.49
N LEU A 186 8.06 3.30 13.36
CA LEU A 186 9.17 3.63 12.46
C LEU A 186 10.23 4.47 13.16
N ASP A 187 9.84 5.52 13.88
CA ASP A 187 10.76 6.40 14.60
C ASP A 187 11.51 5.63 15.70
N GLU A 188 10.85 4.69 16.40
CA GLU A 188 11.48 3.81 17.40
C GLU A 188 12.56 2.91 16.75
N PHE A 189 12.24 2.24 15.64
CA PHE A 189 13.17 1.36 14.92
C PHE A 189 14.35 2.13 14.30
N VAL A 190 14.09 3.26 13.65
CA VAL A 190 15.14 4.12 13.06
C VAL A 190 16.08 4.63 14.14
N THR A 191 15.55 5.08 15.28
CA THR A 191 16.35 5.57 16.41
C THR A 191 17.19 4.45 17.00
N ALA A 192 16.62 3.25 17.19
CA ALA A 192 17.35 2.09 17.68
C ALA A 192 18.50 1.70 16.74
N GLN A 193 18.26 1.68 15.43
CA GLN A 193 19.28 1.36 14.43
C GLN A 193 20.41 2.40 14.43
N ARG A 194 20.11 3.70 14.51
CA ARG A 194 21.12 4.76 14.58
C ARG A 194 22.00 4.63 15.83
N ARG A 195 21.41 4.30 16.97
CA ARG A 195 22.16 4.05 18.22
C ARG A 195 23.16 2.88 18.10
N LEU A 196 22.77 1.81 17.36
CA LEU A 196 23.66 0.67 17.12
C LEU A 196 24.84 1.04 16.20
N GLN A 197 24.62 1.93 15.23
CA GLN A 197 25.67 2.39 14.31
C GLN A 197 26.64 3.41 14.94
N THR A 198 26.20 4.14 15.97
CA THR A 198 27.01 5.17 16.65
C THR A 198 27.83 4.59 17.81
N LYS A 199 27.67 3.31 18.13
CA LYS A 199 28.44 2.65 19.18
C LYS A 199 29.74 2.13 18.57
N PRO A 200 30.94 2.73 18.92
CA PRO A 200 32.23 2.30 18.40
C PRO A 200 32.61 0.91 18.86
#